data_4a92166c5d6d754afc8997c91e2f55ca
#
_entry.id   4a92166c5d6d754afc8997c91e2f55ca
#
_cell.length_a   1.000
_cell.length_b   1.000
_cell.length_c   1.000
_cell.angle_alpha   90.00
_cell.angle_beta   90.00
_cell.angle_gamma   90.00
#
_symmetry.space_group_name_H-M   'P 1'
#
loop_
_entity.id
_entity.type
_entity.pdbx_description
1 polymer ?
#
loop_
_entity_poly.entity_id
_entity_poly.type
_entity_poly.pdbx_seq_one_letter_code
_entity_poly.pdbx_strand_id
1 'polypeptide(L)' 'METWFYVVESIDGDYANLRRIDIDSEDLKLVARALLPDGIAEGTKLKYELMQYSIVDGTI' A
#
# COMPACT_ATOMS: atom_id res chain seq x y z
N MET A 1 1.91 2.75 -18.83
CA MET A 1 2.16 3.12 -17.43
C MET A 1 1.46 2.13 -16.53
N GLU A 2 2.16 1.64 -15.54
CA GLU A 2 1.61 0.57 -14.70
C GLU A 2 0.99 1.12 -13.43
N THR A 3 -0.12 0.54 -13.05
CA THR A 3 -0.79 0.83 -11.80
C THR A 3 -0.80 -0.44 -10.97
N TRP A 4 -0.31 -0.35 -9.74
CA TRP A 4 -0.25 -1.49 -8.84
C TRP A 4 -1.12 -1.21 -7.62
N PHE A 5 -1.71 -2.27 -7.08
CA PHE A 5 -2.55 -2.17 -5.89
C PHE A 5 -1.96 -2.96 -4.75
N TYR A 6 -2.03 -2.36 -3.57
CA TYR A 6 -1.49 -2.93 -2.34
C TYR A 6 -2.51 -2.88 -1.22
N VAL A 7 -2.27 -3.70 -0.22
CA VAL A 7 -2.95 -3.58 1.07
C VAL A 7 -1.89 -3.37 2.14
N VAL A 8 -2.21 -2.56 3.12
CA VAL A 8 -1.33 -2.38 4.29
C VAL A 8 -1.51 -3.61 5.17
N GLU A 9 -0.50 -4.47 5.18
CA GLU A 9 -0.53 -5.71 5.94
C GLU A 9 -0.28 -5.44 7.43
N SER A 10 0.66 -4.56 7.71
CA SER A 10 1.00 -4.17 9.07
C SER A 10 1.76 -2.85 9.06
N ILE A 11 1.76 -2.19 10.20
CA ILE A 11 2.51 -0.95 10.40
C ILE A 11 3.44 -1.17 11.60
N ASP A 12 4.71 -0.85 11.39
CA ASP A 12 5.73 -1.04 12.42
C ASP A 12 6.55 0.25 12.52
N GLY A 13 6.20 1.09 13.48
CA GLY A 13 6.89 2.36 13.68
C GLY A 13 6.78 3.26 12.46
N ASP A 14 7.92 3.60 11.89
CA ASP A 14 8.00 4.49 10.74
C ASP A 14 7.84 3.79 9.41
N TYR A 15 7.55 2.49 9.41
CA TYR A 15 7.46 1.68 8.21
C TYR A 15 6.13 0.93 8.15
N ALA A 16 5.70 0.64 6.95
CA ALA A 16 4.55 -0.20 6.71
C ALA A 16 4.95 -1.35 5.79
N ASN A 17 4.36 -2.50 6.02
CA ASN A 17 4.54 -3.65 5.15
C ASN A 17 3.35 -3.73 4.21
N LEU A 18 3.61 -3.66 2.91
CA LEU A 18 2.57 -3.68 1.88
C LEU A 18 2.62 -4.99 1.14
N ARG A 19 1.45 -5.53 0.81
CA ARG A 19 1.33 -6.72 -0.01
C ARG A 19 0.52 -6.38 -1.25
N ARG A 20 0.99 -6.83 -2.40
CA ARG A 20 0.25 -6.62 -3.64
C ARG A 20 -1.05 -7.45 -3.63
N ILE A 21 -2.11 -6.82 -4.10
CA ILE A 21 -3.42 -7.48 -4.18
C ILE A 21 -3.95 -7.54 -5.61
N ASP A 22 -3.24 -6.96 -6.55
CA ASP A 22 -3.59 -7.06 -7.97
C ASP A 22 -2.97 -8.31 -8.61
N ILE A 23 -2.11 -8.99 -7.88
CA ILE A 23 -1.57 -10.30 -8.25
C ILE A 23 -1.60 -11.19 -7.01
N ASP A 24 -1.45 -12.48 -7.22
CA ASP A 24 -1.37 -13.44 -6.13
C ASP A 24 0.07 -13.43 -5.60
N SER A 25 0.29 -12.70 -4.51
CA SER A 25 1.62 -12.56 -3.94
C SER A 25 1.53 -12.51 -2.42
N GLU A 26 2.48 -13.18 -1.77
CA GLU A 26 2.62 -13.14 -0.32
C GLU A 26 3.83 -12.32 0.09
N ASP A 27 4.57 -11.77 -0.87
CA ASP A 27 5.74 -10.97 -0.57
C ASP A 27 5.32 -9.63 0.03
N LEU A 28 6.10 -9.19 1.01
CA LEU A 28 5.88 -7.89 1.65
C LEU A 28 6.93 -6.89 1.18
N LYS A 29 6.47 -5.69 0.92
CA LYS A 29 7.33 -4.57 0.56
C LYS A 29 7.36 -3.60 1.72
N LEU A 30 8.55 -3.33 2.25
CA LEU A 30 8.72 -2.39 3.35
C LEU A 30 8.82 -0.97 2.78
N VAL A 31 7.91 -0.10 3.20
CA VAL A 31 7.83 1.26 2.70
C VAL A 31 7.76 2.23 3.88
N ALA A 32 8.55 3.29 3.82
CA ALA A 32 8.52 4.31 4.86
C ALA A 32 7.16 5.01 4.86
N ARG A 33 6.60 5.22 6.04
CA ARG A 33 5.30 5.89 6.18
C ARG A 33 5.32 7.29 5.60
N ALA A 34 6.48 7.94 5.61
CA ALA A 34 6.62 9.28 5.04
C ALA A 34 6.29 9.31 3.54
N LEU A 35 6.37 8.18 2.86
CA LEU A 35 6.04 8.06 1.44
C LEU A 35 4.60 7.69 1.20
N LEU A 36 3.83 7.44 2.26
CA LEU A 36 2.46 6.96 2.17
C LEU A 36 1.49 8.07 2.58
N PRO A 37 0.23 7.99 2.13
CA PRO A 37 -0.77 8.98 2.53
C PRO A 37 -1.00 8.94 4.04
N ASP A 38 -1.43 10.07 4.59
CA ASP A 38 -1.85 10.13 5.99
C ASP A 38 -3.12 9.30 6.19
N GLY A 39 -3.28 8.78 7.39
CA GLY A 39 -4.50 8.08 7.75
C GLY A 39 -4.54 6.61 7.37
N ILE A 40 -3.40 6.05 6.97
CA ILE A 40 -3.36 4.61 6.68
C ILE A 40 -3.46 3.80 7.98
N ALA A 41 -4.01 2.61 7.84
CA ALA A 41 -4.11 1.64 8.92
C ALA A 41 -4.01 0.25 8.31
N GLU A 42 -3.90 -0.76 9.15
CA GLU A 42 -3.92 -2.14 8.66
C GLU A 42 -5.22 -2.37 7.88
N GLY A 43 -5.10 -2.98 6.72
CA GLY A 43 -6.22 -3.23 5.84
C GLY A 43 -6.51 -2.12 4.84
N THR A 44 -5.88 -0.96 4.97
CA THR A 44 -6.06 0.12 3.99
C THR A 44 -5.54 -0.33 2.63
N LYS A 45 -6.33 -0.09 1.59
CA LYS A 45 -5.92 -0.41 0.23
C LYS A 45 -5.31 0.82 -0.42
N LEU A 46 -4.22 0.60 -1.14
CA LEU A 46 -3.45 1.66 -1.77
C LEU A 46 -3.29 1.38 -3.25
N LYS A 47 -3.26 2.45 -4.01
CA LYS A 47 -2.94 2.42 -5.43
C LYS A 47 -1.58 3.08 -5.60
N TYR A 48 -0.68 2.44 -6.34
CA TYR A 48 0.62 3.00 -6.69
C TYR A 48 0.65 3.29 -8.18
N GLU A 49 0.79 4.56 -8.51
CA GLU A 49 0.87 4.98 -9.90
C GLU A 49 1.58 6.34 -9.94
N LEU A 50 2.32 6.59 -11.01
CA LEU A 50 3.06 7.84 -11.17
C LEU A 50 4.00 8.11 -9.99
N MET A 51 4.59 7.04 -9.46
CA MET A 51 5.54 7.09 -8.33
C MET A 51 4.92 7.63 -7.05
N GLN A 52 3.60 7.51 -6.92
CA GLN A 52 2.87 7.96 -5.72
C GLN A 52 1.89 6.90 -5.25
N TYR A 53 1.73 6.85 -3.94
CA TYR A 53 0.71 6.01 -3.30
C TYR A 53 -0.50 6.86 -2.96
N SER A 54 -1.69 6.32 -3.18
CA SER A 54 -2.93 6.97 -2.78
C SER A 54 -3.89 5.96 -2.19
N ILE A 55 -4.74 6.41 -1.26
CA ILE A 55 -5.74 5.54 -0.66
C ILE A 55 -6.85 5.29 -1.67
N VAL A 56 -7.24 4.02 -1.79
CA VAL A 56 -8.35 3.63 -2.66
C VAL A 56 -9.60 3.53 -1.81
N ASP A 57 -10.59 4.34 -2.14
CA ASP A 57 -11.89 4.31 -1.51
C ASP A 57 -12.79 3.35 -2.26
N GLY A 58 -13.40 2.44 -1.53
CA GLY A 58 -14.33 1.52 -2.14
C GLY A 58 -13.69 0.22 -2.55
N THR A 59 -14.28 -0.42 -3.54
CA THR A 59 -13.90 -1.76 -3.99
C THR A 59 -12.87 -1.69 -5.11
N ILE A 60 -11.84 -2.48 -4.96
CA ILE A 60 -10.88 -2.68 -6.03
C ILE A 60 -11.32 -3.90 -6.84
#